data_a47ef96cde86642e8ba121bdf6b12197
#
_entry.id   a47ef96cde86642e8ba121bdf6b12197
#
_cell.length_a   1.000
_cell.length_b   1.000
_cell.length_c   1.000
_cell.angle_alpha   90.00
_cell.angle_beta   90.00
_cell.angle_gamma   90.00
#
_symmetry.space_group_name_H-M   'P 1'
#
loop_
_entity.id
_entity.type
_entity.pdbx_description
1 polymer ?
#
loop_
_entity_poly.entity_id
_entity_poly.type
_entity_poly.pdbx_seq_one_letter_code
_entity_poly.pdbx_strand_id
1 'polypeptide(L)'
;MDTNLAYAMAKIMKIRNVGDYSRYVGHTDRHPLVSVIDYAEVSPVRHSLNNYSVYGIFFHDEAEIDLAYGCGKYDYKKGTVICVAPGQIGGKEDNGEQVMLTGWALLFHPDLLHATHLEKAIKNYSFFDYRVNEALHMTDEEHGIL
;
A
#
# COMPACT_ATOMS: atom_id res chain seq x y z
N MET A 1 -9.59 -17.07 24.96
CA MET A 1 -9.28 -16.19 23.84
C MET A 1 -10.49 -16.08 22.92
N ASP A 2 -10.79 -14.91 22.51
CA ASP A 2 -11.88 -14.70 21.58
C ASP A 2 -11.55 -15.33 20.23
N THR A 3 -12.36 -16.27 19.78
CA THR A 3 -12.17 -16.98 18.51
C THR A 3 -12.21 -16.00 17.33
N ASN A 4 -13.07 -14.98 17.41
CA ASN A 4 -13.18 -13.97 16.35
C ASN A 4 -11.92 -13.12 16.25
N LEU A 5 -11.29 -12.77 17.36
CA LEU A 5 -10.04 -12.01 17.37
C LEU A 5 -8.91 -12.81 16.76
N ALA A 6 -8.77 -14.09 17.14
CA ALA A 6 -7.74 -14.96 16.57
C ALA A 6 -7.91 -15.13 15.06
N TYR A 7 -9.16 -15.30 14.61
CA TYR A 7 -9.47 -15.42 13.19
C TYR A 7 -9.18 -14.14 12.42
N ALA A 8 -9.54 -13.00 12.98
CA ALA A 8 -9.24 -11.70 12.36
C ALA A 8 -7.74 -11.44 12.25
N MET A 9 -6.97 -11.77 13.30
CA MET A 9 -5.52 -11.62 13.27
C MET A 9 -4.86 -12.54 12.24
N ALA A 10 -5.38 -13.74 12.04
CA ALA A 10 -4.87 -14.68 11.04
C ALA A 10 -5.09 -14.19 9.60
N LYS A 11 -6.02 -13.24 9.38
CA LYS A 11 -6.30 -12.68 8.06
C LYS A 11 -5.40 -11.50 7.68
N ILE A 12 -4.62 -10.98 8.61
CA ILE A 12 -3.72 -9.87 8.32
C ILE A 12 -2.42 -10.43 7.77
N MET A 13 -2.12 -10.08 6.52
CA MET A 13 -0.89 -10.51 5.86
C MET A 13 0.26 -9.62 6.30
N LYS A 14 1.40 -10.23 6.60
CA LYS A 14 2.60 -9.48 6.93
C LYS A 14 3.42 -9.22 5.67
N ILE A 15 3.64 -7.95 5.37
CA ILE A 15 4.49 -7.51 4.28
C ILE A 15 5.83 -7.09 4.89
N ARG A 16 6.72 -8.04 5.05
CA ARG A 16 8.03 -7.86 5.71
C ARG A 16 9.08 -7.26 4.79
N ASN A 17 8.89 -7.47 3.51
CA ASN A 17 9.79 -6.98 2.46
C ASN A 17 8.98 -6.74 1.19
N VAL A 18 9.60 -6.13 0.19
CA VAL A 18 8.89 -5.84 -1.06
C VAL A 18 8.45 -7.10 -1.79
N GLY A 19 9.21 -8.19 -1.65
CA GLY A 19 8.86 -9.47 -2.28
C GLY A 19 7.58 -10.08 -1.75
N ASP A 20 7.23 -9.87 -0.49
CA ASP A 20 5.97 -10.37 0.08
C ASP A 20 4.78 -9.74 -0.63
N TYR A 21 4.83 -8.44 -0.88
CA TYR A 21 3.77 -7.75 -1.63
C TYR A 21 3.76 -8.15 -3.09
N SER A 22 4.92 -8.28 -3.70
CA SER A 22 5.03 -8.67 -5.10
C SER A 22 4.43 -10.06 -5.35
N ARG A 23 4.65 -10.99 -4.44
CA ARG A 23 4.03 -12.32 -4.53
C ARG A 23 2.51 -12.25 -4.41
N TYR A 24 2.01 -11.38 -3.53
CA TYR A 24 0.57 -11.19 -3.38
C TYR A 24 -0.09 -10.72 -4.68
N VAL A 25 0.52 -9.79 -5.40
CA VAL A 25 -0.04 -9.25 -6.64
C VAL A 25 0.43 -9.98 -7.91
N GLY A 26 1.35 -10.92 -7.79
CA GLY A 26 1.85 -11.69 -8.94
C GLY A 26 2.90 -10.95 -9.77
N HIS A 27 3.67 -10.07 -9.14
CA HIS A 27 4.75 -9.33 -9.77
C HIS A 27 6.10 -9.99 -9.49
N THR A 28 7.02 -9.93 -10.44
CA THR A 28 8.39 -10.42 -10.26
C THR A 28 9.33 -9.26 -10.05
N ASP A 29 10.00 -9.24 -8.89
CA ASP A 29 10.92 -8.18 -8.54
C ASP A 29 12.27 -8.33 -9.24
N ARG A 30 12.90 -7.19 -9.50
CA ARG A 30 14.27 -7.10 -10.03
C ARG A 30 15.28 -6.66 -8.98
N HIS A 31 14.81 -6.21 -7.83
CA HIS A 31 15.65 -5.73 -6.75
C HIS A 31 15.07 -6.13 -5.40
N PRO A 32 15.89 -6.52 -4.42
CA PRO A 32 15.36 -7.00 -3.13
C PRO A 32 14.81 -5.90 -2.23
N LEU A 33 15.17 -4.63 -2.46
CA LEU A 33 14.79 -3.52 -1.57
C LEU A 33 13.80 -2.54 -2.18
N VAL A 34 13.49 -2.66 -3.46
CA VAL A 34 12.55 -1.76 -4.13
C VAL A 34 11.75 -2.52 -5.16
N SER A 35 10.46 -2.18 -5.26
CA SER A 35 9.57 -2.75 -6.27
C SER A 35 8.72 -1.64 -6.87
N VAL A 36 8.64 -1.63 -8.20
CA VAL A 36 7.74 -0.76 -8.95
C VAL A 36 6.77 -1.67 -9.69
N ILE A 37 5.48 -1.51 -9.41
CA ILE A 37 4.45 -2.40 -9.92
C ILE A 37 3.47 -1.60 -10.75
N ASP A 38 3.31 -2.00 -12.00
CA ASP A 38 2.21 -1.53 -12.85
C ASP A 38 1.06 -2.54 -12.70
N TYR A 39 -0.04 -2.12 -12.12
CA TYR A 39 -1.17 -3.01 -11.88
C TYR A 39 -1.81 -3.52 -13.16
N ALA A 40 -1.59 -2.86 -14.30
CA ALA A 40 -2.06 -3.35 -15.59
C ALA A 40 -1.37 -4.66 -16.01
N GLU A 41 -0.19 -4.94 -15.45
CA GLU A 41 0.60 -6.13 -15.77
C GLU A 41 0.38 -7.29 -14.80
N VAL A 42 -0.48 -7.10 -13.79
CA VAL A 42 -0.75 -8.14 -12.80
C VAL A 42 -2.18 -8.64 -12.91
N SER A 43 -2.42 -9.82 -12.36
CA SER A 43 -3.74 -10.44 -12.36
C SER A 43 -4.62 -9.89 -11.26
N PRO A 44 -5.95 -10.05 -11.35
CA PRO A 44 -6.82 -9.73 -10.23
C PRO A 44 -6.40 -10.49 -8.97
N VAL A 45 -6.57 -9.85 -7.83
CA VAL A 45 -6.20 -10.42 -6.53
C VAL A 45 -7.38 -10.35 -5.58
N ARG A 46 -7.36 -11.19 -4.56
CA ARG A 46 -8.31 -11.08 -3.46
C ARG A 46 -7.89 -9.93 -2.55
N HIS A 47 -8.87 -9.27 -1.95
CA HIS A 47 -8.58 -8.24 -0.96
C HIS A 47 -7.76 -8.80 0.19
N SER A 48 -6.90 -7.98 0.75
CA SER A 48 -6.06 -8.35 1.89
C SER A 48 -5.83 -7.15 2.78
N LEU A 49 -5.92 -7.35 4.08
CA LEU A 49 -5.37 -6.42 5.06
C LEU A 49 -3.91 -6.75 5.23
N ASN A 50 -3.06 -5.76 5.02
CA ASN A 50 -1.62 -5.93 5.05
C ASN A 50 -1.00 -5.10 6.17
N ASN A 51 -0.16 -5.73 6.97
CA ASN A 51 0.68 -5.03 7.94
C ASN A 51 2.04 -4.83 7.29
N TYR A 52 2.38 -3.58 6.99
CA TYR A 52 3.58 -3.24 6.23
C TYR A 52 4.78 -3.02 7.14
N SER A 53 5.91 -3.62 6.80
CA SER A 53 7.22 -3.30 7.36
C SER A 53 8.09 -2.53 6.36
N VAL A 54 7.50 -2.09 5.26
CA VAL A 54 8.13 -1.33 4.19
C VAL A 54 7.34 -0.06 3.93
N TYR A 55 7.98 0.90 3.25
CA TYR A 55 7.27 2.07 2.73
C TYR A 55 6.56 1.70 1.45
N GLY A 56 5.40 2.30 1.24
CA GLY A 56 4.64 2.12 -0.01
C GLY A 56 3.98 3.42 -0.43
N ILE A 57 3.99 3.66 -1.73
CA ILE A 57 3.26 4.74 -2.37
C ILE A 57 2.39 4.10 -3.45
N PHE A 58 1.08 4.22 -3.29
CA PHE A 58 0.11 3.57 -4.16
C PHE A 58 -0.66 4.65 -4.90
N PHE A 59 -0.61 4.58 -6.21
CA PHE A 59 -1.38 5.46 -7.08
C PHE A 59 -2.51 4.67 -7.72
N HIS A 60 -3.75 5.12 -7.52
CA HIS A 60 -4.93 4.50 -8.08
C HIS A 60 -5.64 5.44 -9.04
N ASP A 61 -5.90 4.94 -10.24
CA ASP A 61 -6.58 5.72 -11.28
C ASP A 61 -8.08 5.83 -11.06
N GLU A 62 -8.67 4.81 -10.42
CA GLU A 62 -10.12 4.70 -10.27
C GLU A 62 -10.53 4.55 -8.82
N ALA A 63 -11.68 5.12 -8.50
CA ALA A 63 -12.18 5.26 -7.14
C ALA A 63 -13.21 4.20 -6.77
N GLU A 64 -13.00 2.95 -7.15
CA GLU A 64 -14.01 1.91 -6.93
C GLU A 64 -13.74 1.04 -5.71
N ILE A 65 -12.62 1.26 -5.03
CA ILE A 65 -12.17 0.38 -3.96
C ILE A 65 -12.25 1.11 -2.63
N ASP A 66 -13.07 0.58 -1.72
CA ASP A 66 -13.13 1.04 -0.34
C ASP A 66 -12.02 0.35 0.45
N LEU A 67 -10.92 1.03 0.68
CA LEU A 67 -9.77 0.50 1.39
C LEU A 67 -9.62 1.12 2.77
N ALA A 68 -9.14 0.32 3.71
CA ALA A 68 -8.78 0.77 5.05
C ALA A 68 -7.31 1.17 5.09
N TYR A 69 -7.02 2.31 5.74
CA TYR A 69 -5.66 2.78 5.99
C TYR A 69 -5.54 3.26 7.42
N GLY A 70 -4.48 2.82 8.10
CA GLY A 70 -4.35 3.11 9.51
C GLY A 70 -5.54 2.55 10.27
N CYS A 71 -6.30 3.42 10.89
CA CYS A 71 -7.52 3.06 11.64
C CYS A 71 -8.81 3.49 10.95
N GLY A 72 -8.75 4.00 9.73
CA GLY A 72 -9.89 4.58 9.03
C GLY A 72 -10.14 3.97 7.67
N LYS A 73 -11.21 4.43 7.05
CA LYS A 73 -11.56 4.10 5.67
C LYS A 73 -11.43 5.33 4.80
N TYR A 74 -11.11 5.12 3.55
CA TYR A 74 -11.00 6.20 2.56
C TYR A 74 -12.04 6.08 1.50
N ASP A 75 -12.53 7.25 1.08
CA ASP A 75 -13.24 7.38 -0.17
C ASP A 75 -12.21 7.68 -1.24
N TYR A 76 -12.00 6.74 -2.13
CA TYR A 76 -11.12 6.95 -3.25
C TYR A 76 -11.76 7.86 -4.27
N LYS A 77 -10.94 8.68 -4.88
CA LYS A 77 -11.29 9.43 -6.08
C LYS A 77 -10.24 9.15 -7.14
N LYS A 78 -10.59 9.41 -8.41
CA LYS A 78 -9.65 9.28 -9.51
C LYS A 78 -8.38 10.07 -9.23
N GLY A 79 -7.23 9.44 -9.44
CA GLY A 79 -5.96 10.08 -9.17
C GLY A 79 -5.60 10.16 -7.70
N THR A 80 -5.95 9.15 -6.92
CA THR A 80 -5.65 9.09 -5.49
C THR A 80 -4.26 8.50 -5.24
N VAL A 81 -3.50 9.14 -4.37
CA VAL A 81 -2.21 8.64 -3.89
C VAL A 81 -2.34 8.29 -2.42
N ILE A 82 -1.89 7.10 -2.06
CA ILE A 82 -1.93 6.61 -0.70
C ILE A 82 -0.52 6.20 -0.31
N CYS A 83 -0.07 6.65 0.86
CA CYS A 83 1.25 6.35 1.39
C CYS A 83 1.13 5.52 2.66
N VAL A 84 1.97 4.50 2.78
CA VAL A 84 2.10 3.70 4.00
C VAL A 84 3.55 3.70 4.46
N ALA A 85 3.72 3.67 5.78
CA ALA A 85 5.02 3.56 6.42
C ALA A 85 5.12 2.25 7.19
N PRO A 86 6.34 1.79 7.56
CA PRO A 86 6.48 0.62 8.41
C PRO A 86 5.65 0.71 9.68
N GLY A 87 4.94 -0.36 10.01
CA GLY A 87 4.05 -0.45 11.17
C GLY A 87 2.59 -0.15 10.86
N GLN A 88 2.27 0.30 9.65
CA GLN A 88 0.89 0.63 9.28
C GLN A 88 0.17 -0.56 8.66
N ILE A 89 -1.15 -0.55 8.80
CA ILE A 89 -2.04 -1.53 8.16
C ILE A 89 -2.80 -0.81 7.05
N GLY A 90 -2.83 -1.43 5.87
CA GLY A 90 -3.60 -0.92 4.74
C GLY A 90 -4.29 -2.05 4.00
N GLY A 91 -5.17 -1.66 3.09
CA GLY A 91 -5.93 -2.61 2.29
C GLY A 91 -7.36 -2.80 2.78
N LYS A 92 -7.95 -3.93 2.45
CA LYS A 92 -9.33 -4.27 2.79
C LYS A 92 -9.41 -5.75 3.14
N GLU A 93 -10.31 -6.08 4.07
CA GLU A 93 -10.55 -7.48 4.44
C GLU A 93 -10.98 -8.30 3.22
N ASP A 94 -10.49 -9.54 3.18
CA ASP A 94 -10.86 -10.49 2.15
C ASP A 94 -12.33 -10.87 2.30
N ASN A 95 -13.13 -10.52 1.29
CA ASN A 95 -14.56 -10.84 1.24
C ASN A 95 -14.88 -11.97 0.25
N GLY A 96 -13.85 -12.67 -0.24
CA GLY A 96 -14.00 -13.72 -1.23
C GLY A 96 -14.03 -13.24 -2.67
N GLU A 97 -14.10 -11.95 -2.89
CA GLU A 97 -14.12 -11.36 -4.24
C GLU A 97 -12.71 -11.00 -4.71
N GLN A 98 -12.51 -11.10 -6.01
CA GLN A 98 -11.29 -10.61 -6.64
C GLN A 98 -11.48 -9.17 -7.09
N VAL A 99 -10.40 -8.41 -7.06
CA VAL A 99 -10.38 -7.02 -7.50
C VAL A 99 -9.25 -6.82 -8.49
N MET A 100 -9.53 -6.03 -9.52
CA MET A 100 -8.52 -5.56 -10.46
C MET A 100 -8.01 -4.22 -9.95
N LEU A 101 -6.77 -4.20 -9.48
CA LEU A 101 -6.13 -2.98 -9.06
C LEU A 101 -5.72 -2.14 -10.27
N THR A 102 -5.78 -0.82 -10.13
CA THR A 102 -5.43 0.13 -11.20
C THR A 102 -4.32 1.05 -10.75
N GLY A 103 -3.62 1.62 -11.73
CA GLY A 103 -2.50 2.52 -11.46
C GLY A 103 -1.19 1.77 -11.23
N TRP A 104 -0.42 2.25 -10.28
CA TRP A 104 0.89 1.67 -9.99
C TRP A 104 1.25 1.80 -8.52
N ALA A 105 2.27 1.06 -8.10
CA ALA A 105 2.78 1.11 -6.74
C ALA A 105 4.31 1.17 -6.73
N LEU A 106 4.84 1.91 -5.77
CA LEU A 106 6.25 1.90 -5.44
C LEU A 106 6.38 1.46 -3.98
N LEU A 107 7.09 0.37 -3.75
CA LEU A 107 7.40 -0.09 -2.41
C LEU A 107 8.91 -0.12 -2.23
N PHE A 108 9.39 0.27 -1.05
CA PHE A 108 10.81 0.20 -0.75
C PHE A 108 11.05 -0.12 0.72
N HIS A 109 12.06 -0.95 0.93
CA HIS A 109 12.47 -1.34 2.27
C HIS A 109 13.24 -0.18 2.92
N PRO A 110 13.11 0.01 4.26
CA PRO A 110 13.89 1.05 4.95
C PRO A 110 15.39 0.95 4.73
N ASP A 111 15.93 -0.24 4.53
CA ASP A 111 17.35 -0.44 4.28
C ASP A 111 17.85 0.23 2.99
N LEU A 112 16.94 0.49 2.03
CA LEU A 112 17.29 1.24 0.82
C LEU A 112 17.77 2.66 1.14
N LEU A 113 17.25 3.22 2.23
CA LEU A 113 17.54 4.60 2.64
C LEU A 113 18.77 4.69 3.55
N HIS A 114 19.34 3.56 3.93
CA HIS A 114 20.44 3.51 4.90
C HIS A 114 21.61 4.40 4.47
N ALA A 115 22.11 5.21 5.42
CA ALA A 115 23.18 6.18 5.23
C ALA A 115 22.88 7.29 4.22
N THR A 116 21.61 7.50 3.85
CA THR A 116 21.20 8.65 3.04
C THR A 116 20.57 9.72 3.90
N HIS A 117 20.49 10.94 3.38
CA HIS A 117 19.77 12.03 4.07
C HIS A 117 18.29 11.72 4.24
N LEU A 118 17.72 10.96 3.32
CA LEU A 118 16.30 10.62 3.34
C LEU A 118 15.97 9.70 4.52
N GLU A 119 16.91 8.89 4.98
CA GLU A 119 16.69 7.99 6.12
C GLU A 119 16.14 8.71 7.35
N LYS A 120 16.67 9.91 7.63
CA LYS A 120 16.21 10.73 8.75
C LYS A 120 15.01 11.59 8.38
N ALA A 121 15.00 12.13 7.18
CA ALA A 121 14.00 13.10 6.76
C ALA A 121 12.63 12.46 6.53
N ILE A 122 12.57 11.23 6.05
CA ILE A 122 11.32 10.58 5.68
C ILE A 122 10.37 10.42 6.86
N LYS A 123 10.89 10.28 8.07
CA LYS A 123 10.09 10.14 9.29
C LYS A 123 9.29 11.40 9.63
N ASN A 124 9.69 12.53 9.06
CA ASN A 124 9.05 13.82 9.28
C ASN A 124 8.04 14.17 8.19
N TYR A 125 7.90 13.35 7.16
CA TYR A 125 6.94 13.60 6.10
C TYR A 125 5.54 13.23 6.54
N SER A 126 4.66 14.22 6.56
CA SER A 126 3.29 14.06 7.08
C SER A 126 2.47 13.02 6.31
N PHE A 127 2.75 12.84 5.02
CA PHE A 127 2.01 11.86 4.22
C PHE A 127 2.34 10.41 4.57
N PHE A 128 3.39 10.17 5.37
CA PHE A 128 3.67 8.86 5.95
C PHE A 128 3.20 8.76 7.41
N ASP A 129 2.55 9.78 7.94
CA ASP A 129 2.01 9.74 9.29
C ASP A 129 0.64 9.07 9.27
N TYR A 130 0.53 7.88 9.89
CA TYR A 130 -0.70 7.11 9.87
C TYR A 130 -1.86 7.76 10.63
N ARG A 131 -1.60 8.77 11.44
CA ARG A 131 -2.66 9.54 12.09
C ARG A 131 -3.40 10.43 11.10
N VAL A 132 -2.80 10.67 9.95
CA VAL A 132 -3.43 11.40 8.86
C VAL A 132 -4.10 10.37 7.96
N ASN A 133 -5.37 10.09 8.23
CA ASN A 133 -6.17 9.12 7.47
C ASN A 133 -6.72 9.72 6.18
N GLU A 134 -5.93 10.51 5.50
CA GLU A 134 -6.36 11.19 4.29
C GLU A 134 -5.47 10.81 3.13
N ALA A 135 -6.12 10.31 2.09
CA ALA A 135 -5.44 10.10 0.81
C ALA A 135 -5.20 11.46 0.14
N LEU A 136 -4.11 11.55 -0.59
CA LEU A 136 -3.83 12.72 -1.39
C LEU A 136 -4.62 12.64 -2.70
N HIS A 137 -5.47 13.65 -2.93
CA HIS A 137 -6.24 13.74 -4.16
C HIS A 137 -5.53 14.67 -5.14
N MET A 138 -5.43 14.23 -6.36
CA MET A 138 -4.69 14.94 -7.39
C MET A 138 -5.63 15.68 -8.32
N THR A 139 -5.21 16.85 -8.78
CA THR A 139 -5.87 17.54 -9.88
C THR A 139 -5.63 16.79 -11.18
N ASP A 140 -6.43 17.09 -12.21
CA ASP A 140 -6.24 16.48 -13.53
C ASP A 140 -4.85 16.76 -14.10
N GLU A 141 -4.32 17.97 -13.85
CA GLU A 141 -2.97 18.35 -14.27
C GLU A 141 -1.91 17.51 -13.58
N GLU A 142 -1.99 17.36 -12.28
CA GLU A 142 -1.06 16.53 -11.50
C GLU A 142 -1.11 15.07 -11.92
N HIS A 143 -2.31 14.56 -12.19
CA HIS A 143 -2.50 13.20 -12.68
C HIS A 143 -1.78 12.98 -14.01
N GLY A 144 -1.79 13.95 -14.90
CA GLY A 144 -1.10 13.87 -16.18
C GLY A 144 0.43 13.88 -16.08
N ILE A 145 0.99 14.36 -14.97
CA ILE A 145 2.44 14.40 -14.73
C ILE A 145 2.96 13.05 -14.24
N LEU A 146 2.18 12.35 -13.47
CA LEU A 146 2.52 11.04 -12.94
C LEU A 146 2.18 9.95 -13.97
#